data_f469ab861c0e613e3e0f47b480ed7035
#
_entry.id   f469ab861c0e613e3e0f47b480ed7035
#
_cell.length_a   1.000
_cell.length_b   1.000
_cell.length_c   1.000
_cell.angle_alpha   90.00
_cell.angle_beta   90.00
_cell.angle_gamma   90.00
#
_symmetry.space_group_name_H-M   'P 1'
#
loop_
_entity.id
_entity.type
_entity.pdbx_description
1 polymer ?
#
loop_
_entity_poly.entity_id
_entity_poly.type
_entity_poly.pdbx_seq_one_letter_code
_entity_poly.pdbx_strand_id
1 'polypeptide(L)'
;MAPTNAGDPGRLPATSTEGHLMAVPQNPPPGGCGQRIALVNGSFEAPVVTDFEIRPDASHNDPRAVPGWRTTASDGQIELWRTGFLNVPSDDGRQFAELNANMVSTLYQDLPTTPGTKLYWKLSHRGRLGSDTMALQIGPPNAPVEQARMTDGNTAWGHYTGEYVVPPGQTITRFAFKSISAAGGNPAVGNFLDGIIFGTAPCVVLTKTAIPEGEVEVGDVITYRVNAKNEGGAPADNLLLTDDIPAGTSYVPGSLRVIDGPNSGGKSDAADDDQAYFDAETGRVVFHLGDGATAQQGGRLASTTDAPGGTTVEFRVRVERAGAGREIENQAGATYDNTLGSTPDHLTSTSNATATPVKRVVELTVVKAADRTKAAVGEAVTYHVAVTNDGPNDATGVTVFDQLPEGLTFLSATSTAGGYDPATGLWDVGAMDVGTTHTLTLLAKVTQPGSLTNAATATANETDGPVTDEVVVCARPAAPCPPHGGGCGCGGGCGGC
;
A
#
# COMPACT_ATOMS: atom_id res chain seq x y z
N MET A 1 51.80 -35.74 -47.19
CA MET A 1 51.78 -34.51 -47.97
C MET A 1 50.84 -33.57 -47.29
N ALA A 2 51.36 -32.56 -46.65
CA ALA A 2 50.59 -31.42 -46.10
C ALA A 2 50.17 -30.49 -47.27
N PRO A 3 49.23 -29.57 -47.05
CA PRO A 3 49.72 -28.25 -46.67
C PRO A 3 48.99 -27.57 -45.50
N THR A 4 49.82 -26.92 -44.77
CA THR A 4 49.66 -25.75 -43.92
C THR A 4 48.63 -24.75 -44.40
N ASN A 5 47.85 -24.17 -43.45
CA ASN A 5 47.42 -22.80 -43.61
C ASN A 5 47.50 -22.02 -42.29
N ALA A 6 47.93 -20.79 -42.46
CA ALA A 6 48.45 -19.87 -41.49
C ALA A 6 47.35 -19.24 -40.59
N GLY A 7 47.80 -18.81 -39.39
CA GLY A 7 46.97 -18.14 -38.40
C GLY A 7 46.60 -16.70 -38.75
N ASP A 8 45.47 -16.28 -38.23
CA ASP A 8 45.08 -14.90 -38.11
C ASP A 8 45.23 -14.45 -36.62
N PRO A 9 46.03 -13.44 -36.31
CA PRO A 9 46.20 -12.92 -34.96
C PRO A 9 45.30 -11.69 -34.77
N GLY A 10 44.20 -11.83 -34.03
CA GLY A 10 43.43 -10.63 -33.67
C GLY A 10 42.05 -10.85 -33.11
N ARG A 11 41.89 -11.61 -32.02
CA ARG A 11 40.72 -11.53 -31.23
C ARG A 11 41.05 -11.59 -29.74
N LEU A 12 40.98 -10.41 -29.08
CA LEU A 12 41.03 -10.29 -27.63
C LEU A 12 39.85 -11.07 -27.02
N PRO A 13 40.02 -11.73 -25.87
CA PRO A 13 38.92 -12.41 -25.18
C PRO A 13 37.94 -11.37 -24.65
N ALA A 14 36.67 -11.53 -24.98
CA ALA A 14 35.60 -10.81 -24.37
C ALA A 14 35.55 -11.17 -22.87
N THR A 15 35.77 -10.21 -22.01
CA THR A 15 35.48 -10.29 -20.60
C THR A 15 33.97 -10.48 -20.46
N SER A 16 33.55 -11.66 -20.08
CA SER A 16 32.20 -11.91 -19.60
C SER A 16 32.03 -11.18 -18.26
N THR A 17 31.44 -10.01 -18.30
CA THR A 17 30.74 -9.47 -17.13
C THR A 17 29.57 -10.40 -16.85
N GLU A 18 29.74 -11.31 -15.92
CA GLU A 18 28.64 -11.98 -15.27
C GLU A 18 27.79 -10.90 -14.59
N GLY A 19 26.77 -10.43 -15.32
CA GLY A 19 25.69 -9.68 -14.72
C GLY A 19 25.07 -10.56 -13.65
N HIS A 20 25.23 -10.18 -12.41
CA HIS A 20 24.41 -10.66 -11.31
C HIS A 20 22.96 -10.43 -11.72
N LEU A 21 22.31 -11.48 -12.20
CA LEU A 21 20.85 -11.52 -12.33
C LEU A 21 20.32 -11.37 -10.91
N MET A 22 19.94 -10.14 -10.55
CA MET A 22 19.07 -9.95 -9.40
C MET A 22 17.88 -10.87 -9.61
N ALA A 23 17.70 -11.80 -8.68
CA ALA A 23 16.52 -12.65 -8.66
C ALA A 23 15.30 -11.75 -8.71
N VAL A 24 14.48 -11.91 -9.75
CA VAL A 24 13.18 -11.22 -9.85
C VAL A 24 12.39 -11.58 -8.59
N PRO A 25 11.95 -10.59 -7.80
CA PRO A 25 11.17 -10.85 -6.59
C PRO A 25 9.96 -11.70 -6.97
N GLN A 26 9.85 -12.89 -6.43
CA GLN A 26 8.65 -13.71 -6.59
C GLN A 26 7.60 -13.16 -5.63
N ASN A 27 6.55 -12.55 -6.17
CA ASN A 27 5.32 -12.35 -5.41
C ASN A 27 4.93 -13.69 -4.76
N PRO A 28 4.35 -13.68 -3.56
CA PRO A 28 3.78 -14.91 -3.03
C PRO A 28 2.84 -15.48 -4.11
N PRO A 29 2.89 -16.79 -4.37
CA PRO A 29 2.10 -17.38 -5.45
C PRO A 29 0.62 -17.08 -5.23
N PRO A 30 -0.19 -16.94 -6.31
CA PRO A 30 -1.63 -16.81 -6.19
C PRO A 30 -2.16 -18.05 -5.46
N GLY A 31 -2.42 -17.95 -4.17
CA GLY A 31 -2.79 -19.05 -3.29
C GLY A 31 -2.31 -18.90 -1.85
N GLY A 32 -1.61 -17.81 -1.50
CA GLY A 32 -1.14 -17.55 -0.14
C GLY A 32 0.19 -18.24 0.20
N CYS A 33 0.57 -18.20 1.47
CA CYS A 33 1.89 -18.60 1.99
C CYS A 33 2.12 -20.12 2.08
N GLY A 34 1.25 -20.96 1.55
CA GLY A 34 1.36 -22.40 1.72
C GLY A 34 1.08 -22.86 3.16
N GLN A 35 1.44 -24.12 3.46
CA GLN A 35 1.27 -24.62 4.83
C GLN A 35 2.31 -23.98 5.76
N ARG A 36 1.82 -23.26 6.79
CA ARG A 36 2.68 -22.79 7.88
C ARG A 36 3.08 -23.96 8.77
N ILE A 37 4.37 -24.07 9.03
CA ILE A 37 4.94 -25.01 9.99
C ILE A 37 5.79 -24.18 10.96
N ALA A 38 5.52 -24.26 12.24
CA ALA A 38 6.25 -23.58 13.31
C ALA A 38 6.23 -24.39 14.60
N LEU A 39 7.28 -24.30 15.39
CA LEU A 39 7.29 -24.80 16.77
C LEU A 39 6.35 -23.95 17.63
N VAL A 40 5.83 -24.58 18.66
CA VAL A 40 5.12 -23.92 19.74
C VAL A 40 6.11 -23.67 20.88
N ASN A 41 6.16 -22.45 21.40
CA ASN A 41 6.94 -22.09 22.59
C ASN A 41 8.45 -22.42 22.44
N GLY A 42 9.06 -21.96 21.33
CA GLY A 42 10.47 -22.26 21.02
C GLY A 42 11.49 -21.62 21.97
N SER A 43 11.14 -20.48 22.59
CA SER A 43 11.96 -19.81 23.60
C SER A 43 11.51 -20.11 25.04
N PHE A 44 10.67 -21.13 25.24
CA PHE A 44 10.23 -21.63 26.55
C PHE A 44 9.58 -20.57 27.46
N GLU A 45 8.98 -19.52 26.92
CA GLU A 45 8.37 -18.42 27.68
C GLU A 45 7.06 -18.80 28.39
N ALA A 46 6.53 -20.00 28.11
CA ALA A 46 5.34 -20.55 28.74
C ALA A 46 5.61 -21.99 29.31
N PRO A 47 5.10 -22.30 30.51
CA PRO A 47 4.53 -21.39 31.49
C PRO A 47 5.60 -20.49 32.14
N VAL A 48 5.18 -19.33 32.66
CA VAL A 48 6.11 -18.43 33.35
C VAL A 48 6.59 -19.06 34.64
N VAL A 49 7.92 -19.07 34.85
CA VAL A 49 8.56 -19.56 36.09
C VAL A 49 9.27 -18.42 36.85
N THR A 50 9.41 -18.56 38.14
CA THR A 50 10.01 -17.51 39.02
C THR A 50 11.51 -17.64 39.15
N ASP A 51 12.01 -18.88 39.28
CA ASP A 51 13.45 -19.20 39.42
C ASP A 51 13.80 -20.33 38.44
N PHE A 52 13.78 -21.59 38.92
CA PHE A 52 13.73 -22.78 38.09
C PHE A 52 12.57 -23.66 38.56
N GLU A 53 11.95 -24.34 37.61
CA GLU A 53 10.83 -25.21 37.93
C GLU A 53 10.83 -26.44 37.02
N ILE A 54 10.52 -27.60 37.62
CA ILE A 54 10.29 -28.83 36.86
C ILE A 54 8.80 -28.90 36.55
N ARG A 55 8.48 -29.07 35.27
CA ARG A 55 7.13 -29.01 34.70
C ARG A 55 6.82 -30.27 33.91
N PRO A 56 5.55 -30.74 33.90
CA PRO A 56 5.16 -31.83 33.04
C PRO A 56 5.28 -31.43 31.56
N ASP A 57 5.55 -32.40 30.71
CA ASP A 57 5.57 -32.22 29.26
C ASP A 57 4.15 -32.09 28.67
N ALA A 58 4.04 -31.70 27.41
CA ALA A 58 2.76 -31.46 26.70
C ALA A 58 1.92 -32.72 26.48
N SER A 59 2.38 -33.92 26.84
CA SER A 59 1.55 -35.16 26.79
C SER A 59 0.60 -35.25 27.98
N HIS A 60 0.87 -34.50 29.06
CA HIS A 60 0.02 -34.45 30.23
C HIS A 60 -1.08 -33.40 30.07
N ASN A 61 -2.30 -33.75 30.48
CA ASN A 61 -3.41 -32.79 30.51
C ASN A 61 -3.30 -31.97 31.84
N ASP A 62 -2.24 -31.21 31.95
CA ASP A 62 -1.93 -30.35 33.10
C ASP A 62 -1.74 -28.92 32.62
N PRO A 63 -2.43 -27.93 33.21
CA PRO A 63 -2.27 -26.52 32.83
C PRO A 63 -0.86 -25.96 33.09
N ARG A 64 -0.03 -26.67 33.84
CA ARG A 64 1.37 -26.32 34.07
C ARG A 64 2.35 -26.95 33.08
N ALA A 65 1.85 -27.79 32.14
CA ALA A 65 2.68 -28.45 31.15
C ALA A 65 3.37 -27.42 30.25
N VAL A 66 4.57 -27.77 29.75
CA VAL A 66 5.32 -26.93 28.81
C VAL A 66 4.70 -27.06 27.43
N PRO A 67 4.02 -26.02 26.91
CA PRO A 67 3.27 -26.13 25.66
C PRO A 67 4.15 -26.56 24.48
N GLY A 68 3.64 -27.50 23.69
CA GLY A 68 4.31 -28.02 22.49
C GLY A 68 5.41 -29.06 22.76
N TRP A 69 6.13 -28.97 23.85
CA TRP A 69 7.31 -29.79 24.14
C TRP A 69 6.97 -31.12 24.81
N ARG A 70 7.61 -32.18 24.33
CA ARG A 70 7.57 -33.53 24.89
C ARG A 70 8.98 -33.99 25.26
N THR A 71 9.08 -34.92 26.21
CA THR A 71 10.34 -35.53 26.62
C THR A 71 10.31 -37.03 26.53
N THR A 72 11.48 -37.66 26.35
CA THR A 72 11.66 -39.11 26.48
C THR A 72 11.99 -39.53 27.89
N ALA A 73 12.12 -38.58 28.81
CA ALA A 73 12.32 -38.87 30.23
C ALA A 73 11.15 -39.70 30.80
N SER A 74 11.43 -40.75 31.56
CA SER A 74 10.40 -41.67 32.05
C SER A 74 9.44 -41.03 33.07
N ASP A 75 9.83 -39.92 33.67
CA ASP A 75 9.02 -39.11 34.59
C ASP A 75 8.19 -38.03 33.87
N GLY A 76 8.39 -37.83 32.56
CA GLY A 76 7.69 -36.87 31.75
C GLY A 76 7.95 -35.41 32.15
N GLN A 77 9.10 -35.10 32.74
CA GLN A 77 9.40 -33.77 33.27
C GLN A 77 10.39 -33.00 32.39
N ILE A 78 10.17 -31.69 32.29
CA ILE A 78 11.01 -30.68 31.62
C ILE A 78 11.41 -29.63 32.64
N GLU A 79 12.66 -29.24 32.71
CA GLU A 79 13.15 -28.18 33.58
C GLU A 79 13.23 -26.85 32.85
N LEU A 80 12.59 -25.82 33.41
CA LEU A 80 12.64 -24.44 32.92
C LEU A 80 13.38 -23.54 33.90
N TRP A 81 14.21 -22.66 33.37
CA TRP A 81 15.02 -21.71 34.13
C TRP A 81 14.64 -20.28 33.74
N ARG A 82 14.55 -19.40 34.74
CA ARG A 82 14.43 -17.96 34.51
C ARG A 82 15.81 -17.34 34.28
N THR A 83 15.87 -16.35 33.38
CA THR A 83 17.07 -15.54 33.18
C THR A 83 17.61 -14.96 34.47
N GLY A 84 18.92 -15.08 34.68
CA GLY A 84 19.62 -14.63 35.91
C GLY A 84 19.65 -15.62 37.06
N PHE A 85 18.89 -16.72 37.00
CA PHE A 85 19.01 -17.79 37.99
C PHE A 85 20.41 -18.41 37.92
N LEU A 86 21.08 -18.52 39.08
CA LEU A 86 22.50 -18.89 39.19
C LEU A 86 23.43 -18.11 38.24
N ASN A 87 23.09 -16.85 37.93
CA ASN A 87 23.81 -15.96 37.03
C ASN A 87 23.86 -16.44 35.55
N VAL A 88 22.93 -17.28 35.11
CA VAL A 88 22.81 -17.70 33.72
C VAL A 88 21.77 -16.82 33.04
N PRO A 89 22.15 -15.97 32.04
CA PRO A 89 21.20 -15.22 31.28
C PRO A 89 20.53 -16.12 30.23
N SER A 90 19.24 -15.88 29.92
CA SER A 90 18.61 -16.42 28.71
C SER A 90 19.27 -15.83 27.44
N ASP A 91 19.17 -16.51 26.34
CA ASP A 91 19.57 -15.99 25.00
C ASP A 91 18.44 -15.21 24.35
N ASP A 92 17.22 -15.73 24.47
CA ASP A 92 16.00 -15.09 23.98
C ASP A 92 14.97 -14.98 25.12
N GLY A 93 14.23 -13.87 25.17
CA GLY A 93 13.19 -13.67 26.15
C GLY A 93 13.69 -13.67 27.61
N ARG A 94 12.98 -14.40 28.46
CA ARG A 94 13.19 -14.41 29.96
C ARG A 94 13.41 -15.77 30.57
N GLN A 95 13.28 -16.83 29.79
CA GLN A 95 13.35 -18.21 30.23
C GLN A 95 14.10 -19.07 29.22
N PHE A 96 14.56 -20.21 29.63
CA PHE A 96 15.19 -21.23 28.81
C PHE A 96 14.99 -22.62 29.43
N ALA A 97 15.24 -23.67 28.66
CA ALA A 97 15.07 -25.05 29.15
C ALA A 97 16.41 -25.71 29.45
N GLU A 98 16.41 -26.65 30.42
CA GLU A 98 17.45 -27.65 30.61
C GLU A 98 17.00 -28.99 30.04
N LEU A 99 17.80 -29.56 29.13
CA LEU A 99 17.50 -30.80 28.44
C LEU A 99 17.47 -32.01 29.40
N ASN A 100 18.29 -31.99 30.47
CA ASN A 100 18.45 -33.05 31.44
C ASN A 100 17.78 -32.72 32.78
N ALA A 101 16.46 -32.56 32.82
CA ALA A 101 15.75 -32.19 34.05
C ALA A 101 16.12 -33.09 35.25
N ASN A 102 15.73 -34.37 35.24
CA ASN A 102 16.04 -35.37 36.25
C ASN A 102 16.92 -36.51 35.72
N MET A 103 17.02 -36.64 34.42
CA MET A 103 17.73 -37.74 33.74
C MET A 103 18.10 -37.35 32.30
N VAL A 104 19.03 -38.08 31.71
CA VAL A 104 19.34 -37.95 30.28
C VAL A 104 18.08 -38.17 29.44
N SER A 105 17.72 -37.19 28.61
CA SER A 105 16.49 -37.21 27.83
C SER A 105 16.65 -36.60 26.45
N THR A 106 15.57 -36.66 25.71
CA THR A 106 15.40 -35.96 24.44
C THR A 106 14.15 -35.10 24.53
N LEU A 107 14.27 -33.79 24.33
CA LEU A 107 13.13 -32.88 24.12
C LEU A 107 12.76 -32.86 22.65
N TYR A 108 11.45 -32.88 22.32
CA TYR A 108 11.02 -32.90 20.91
C TYR A 108 9.62 -32.34 20.71
N GLN A 109 9.35 -31.96 19.46
CA GLN A 109 8.01 -31.70 18.94
C GLN A 109 7.82 -32.50 17.65
N ASP A 110 6.61 -33.01 17.43
CA ASP A 110 6.19 -33.70 16.20
C ASP A 110 5.22 -32.76 15.46
N LEU A 111 5.59 -32.36 14.23
CA LEU A 111 4.87 -31.38 13.43
C LEU A 111 4.31 -32.02 12.17
N PRO A 112 3.05 -31.78 11.80
CA PRO A 112 2.53 -32.11 10.48
C PRO A 112 3.35 -31.39 9.41
N THR A 113 3.82 -32.10 8.40
CA THR A 113 4.65 -31.57 7.32
C THR A 113 4.24 -32.11 5.97
N THR A 114 4.50 -31.32 4.91
CA THR A 114 4.27 -31.75 3.53
C THR A 114 5.61 -32.12 2.86
N PRO A 115 5.70 -33.28 2.18
CA PRO A 115 6.90 -33.64 1.43
C PRO A 115 7.34 -32.55 0.45
N GLY A 116 8.64 -32.29 0.39
CA GLY A 116 9.24 -31.25 -0.44
C GLY A 116 9.30 -29.86 0.22
N THR A 117 8.61 -29.66 1.36
CA THR A 117 8.70 -28.38 2.08
C THR A 117 10.11 -28.19 2.62
N LYS A 118 10.69 -26.99 2.36
CA LYS A 118 11.94 -26.55 2.96
C LYS A 118 11.63 -25.89 4.30
N LEU A 119 12.27 -26.36 5.34
CA LEU A 119 12.17 -25.88 6.71
C LEU A 119 13.52 -25.30 7.13
N TYR A 120 13.47 -24.24 7.91
CA TYR A 120 14.64 -23.57 8.46
C TYR A 120 14.65 -23.78 9.97
N TRP A 121 15.85 -23.86 10.56
CA TRP A 121 15.97 -23.96 12.00
C TRP A 121 17.09 -23.08 12.53
N LYS A 122 16.86 -22.57 13.71
CA LYS A 122 17.82 -21.86 14.56
C LYS A 122 17.67 -22.39 15.98
N LEU A 123 18.77 -22.41 16.74
CA LEU A 123 18.76 -22.74 18.15
C LEU A 123 19.96 -22.11 18.85
N SER A 124 19.84 -21.94 20.16
CA SER A 124 20.92 -21.56 21.05
C SER A 124 21.16 -22.69 22.04
N HIS A 125 22.44 -23.07 22.23
CA HIS A 125 22.87 -24.12 23.11
C HIS A 125 23.99 -23.62 24.06
N ARG A 126 23.97 -24.08 25.31
CA ARG A 126 24.97 -23.72 26.32
C ARG A 126 25.17 -24.87 27.28
N GLY A 127 26.40 -25.08 27.74
CA GLY A 127 26.69 -25.98 28.83
C GLY A 127 26.31 -25.39 30.19
N ARG A 128 25.98 -26.23 31.18
CA ARG A 128 25.61 -25.82 32.54
C ARG A 128 26.83 -25.68 33.47
N LEU A 129 27.60 -26.75 33.69
CA LEU A 129 28.73 -26.79 34.63
C LEU A 129 30.09 -26.85 33.93
N GLY A 130 30.10 -26.88 32.59
CA GLY A 130 31.29 -27.00 31.76
C GLY A 130 30.87 -27.20 30.31
N SER A 131 31.61 -28.04 29.57
CA SER A 131 31.24 -28.37 28.20
C SER A 131 30.21 -29.49 28.16
N ASP A 132 29.05 -29.21 27.63
CA ASP A 132 27.96 -30.15 27.40
C ASP A 132 27.78 -30.41 25.91
N THR A 133 27.31 -31.58 25.53
CA THR A 133 27.11 -31.97 24.15
C THR A 133 25.69 -32.48 23.93
N MET A 134 25.03 -31.96 22.92
CA MET A 134 23.74 -32.48 22.41
C MET A 134 23.78 -32.76 20.95
N ALA A 135 22.84 -33.55 20.46
CA ALA A 135 22.58 -33.79 19.03
C ALA A 135 21.19 -33.26 18.65
N LEU A 136 21.16 -32.46 17.57
CA LEU A 136 19.92 -32.12 16.88
C LEU A 136 19.55 -33.25 15.94
N GLN A 137 18.35 -33.78 16.07
CA GLN A 137 17.80 -34.84 15.24
C GLN A 137 16.51 -34.38 14.55
N ILE A 138 16.42 -34.55 13.23
CA ILE A 138 15.23 -34.21 12.44
C ILE A 138 14.87 -35.39 11.56
N GLY A 139 13.56 -35.71 11.42
CA GLY A 139 13.10 -36.78 10.56
C GLY A 139 11.76 -37.36 10.99
N PRO A 140 11.40 -38.55 10.47
CA PRO A 140 10.19 -39.23 10.90
C PRO A 140 10.26 -39.59 12.40
N PRO A 141 9.13 -39.54 13.14
CA PRO A 141 9.12 -39.74 14.60
C PRO A 141 9.82 -41.00 15.10
N ASN A 142 9.77 -42.06 14.29
CA ASN A 142 10.32 -43.40 14.63
C ASN A 142 11.84 -43.53 14.36
N ALA A 143 12.40 -42.66 13.52
CA ALA A 143 13.80 -42.71 13.11
C ALA A 143 14.33 -41.31 12.71
N PRO A 144 14.32 -40.34 13.64
CA PRO A 144 14.91 -39.04 13.35
C PRO A 144 16.43 -39.18 13.19
N VAL A 145 16.99 -38.43 12.23
CA VAL A 145 18.41 -38.49 11.86
C VAL A 145 19.15 -37.31 12.46
N GLU A 146 20.35 -37.56 13.00
CA GLU A 146 21.22 -36.49 13.48
C GLU A 146 21.60 -35.55 12.33
N GLN A 147 21.28 -34.26 12.50
CA GLN A 147 21.60 -33.20 11.53
C GLN A 147 22.86 -32.44 11.95
N ALA A 148 23.03 -32.24 13.23
CA ALA A 148 24.15 -31.51 13.79
C ALA A 148 24.44 -31.95 15.23
N ARG A 149 25.65 -31.69 15.67
CA ARG A 149 26.09 -31.90 17.05
C ARG A 149 26.71 -30.63 17.59
N MET A 150 26.24 -30.16 18.73
CA MET A 150 26.66 -28.94 19.40
C MET A 150 27.43 -29.33 20.70
N THR A 151 28.54 -28.65 20.91
CA THR A 151 29.36 -28.80 22.13
C THR A 151 29.75 -27.43 22.60
N ASP A 152 29.14 -26.93 23.66
CA ASP A 152 29.36 -25.60 24.17
C ASP A 152 29.72 -25.60 25.65
N GLY A 153 30.51 -24.60 26.05
CA GLY A 153 30.88 -24.35 27.43
C GLY A 153 29.78 -23.57 28.17
N ASN A 154 30.04 -23.30 29.46
CA ASN A 154 29.08 -22.64 30.36
C ASN A 154 29.22 -21.11 30.44
N THR A 155 30.04 -20.48 29.59
CA THR A 155 30.30 -19.04 29.67
C THR A 155 29.49 -18.21 28.68
N ALA A 156 29.10 -18.79 27.54
CA ALA A 156 28.33 -18.12 26.48
C ALA A 156 27.39 -19.10 25.79
N TRP A 157 26.37 -18.57 25.12
CA TRP A 157 25.51 -19.32 24.23
C TRP A 157 26.20 -19.52 22.87
N GLY A 158 26.15 -20.73 22.33
CA GLY A 158 26.48 -21.04 20.95
C GLY A 158 25.21 -20.92 20.09
N HIS A 159 25.33 -20.34 18.88
CA HIS A 159 24.20 -20.12 17.97
C HIS A 159 24.36 -20.97 16.72
N TYR A 160 23.32 -21.68 16.35
CA TYR A 160 23.33 -22.64 15.25
C TYR A 160 22.12 -22.45 14.36
N THR A 161 22.32 -22.59 13.06
CA THR A 161 21.26 -22.48 12.04
C THR A 161 21.43 -23.59 11.00
N GLY A 162 20.34 -23.90 10.29
CA GLY A 162 20.39 -24.82 9.17
C GLY A 162 19.05 -25.00 8.50
N GLU A 163 19.02 -25.95 7.59
CA GLU A 163 17.88 -26.21 6.74
C GLU A 163 17.54 -27.70 6.73
N TYR A 164 16.28 -28.02 6.47
CA TYR A 164 15.80 -29.40 6.32
C TYR A 164 14.73 -29.44 5.23
N VAL A 165 14.92 -30.30 4.24
CA VAL A 165 13.89 -30.55 3.21
C VAL A 165 13.13 -31.81 3.59
N VAL A 166 11.81 -31.72 3.74
CA VAL A 166 10.96 -32.85 4.11
C VAL A 166 11.00 -33.91 3.01
N PRO A 167 11.46 -35.15 3.29
CA PRO A 167 11.59 -36.20 2.29
C PRO A 167 10.24 -36.65 1.72
N PRO A 168 10.23 -37.24 0.51
CA PRO A 168 9.04 -37.85 -0.04
C PRO A 168 8.41 -38.89 0.91
N GLY A 169 7.09 -38.78 1.10
CA GLY A 169 6.32 -39.68 1.98
C GLY A 169 6.34 -39.33 3.47
N GLN A 170 7.13 -38.38 3.91
CA GLN A 170 7.14 -37.93 5.31
C GLN A 170 6.05 -36.88 5.53
N THR A 171 5.04 -37.20 6.34
CA THR A 171 3.92 -36.31 6.65
C THR A 171 3.93 -35.78 8.08
N ILE A 172 4.83 -36.32 8.93
CA ILE A 172 5.13 -35.85 10.28
C ILE A 172 6.64 -35.76 10.41
N THR A 173 7.12 -34.59 10.86
CA THR A 173 8.55 -34.38 11.15
C THR A 173 8.73 -34.16 12.64
N ARG A 174 9.59 -34.97 13.24
CA ARG A 174 10.10 -34.76 14.58
C ARG A 174 11.30 -33.82 14.52
N PHE A 175 11.29 -32.80 15.37
CA PHE A 175 12.41 -31.94 15.69
C PHE A 175 12.82 -32.19 17.13
N ALA A 176 14.04 -32.67 17.35
CA ALA A 176 14.43 -33.24 18.64
C ALA A 176 15.86 -32.87 19.04
N PHE A 177 16.04 -32.62 20.34
CA PHE A 177 17.32 -32.38 21.00
C PHE A 177 17.64 -33.53 21.89
N LYS A 178 18.70 -34.28 21.59
CA LYS A 178 19.14 -35.45 22.36
C LYS A 178 20.37 -35.11 23.18
N SER A 179 20.31 -35.25 24.48
CA SER A 179 21.48 -35.15 25.34
C SER A 179 22.48 -36.26 25.02
N ILE A 180 23.74 -35.92 24.81
CA ILE A 180 24.85 -36.85 24.54
C ILE A 180 25.80 -36.93 25.73
N SER A 181 26.22 -35.80 26.25
CA SER A 181 27.05 -35.72 27.44
C SER A 181 26.87 -34.39 28.17
N ALA A 182 27.13 -34.44 29.49
CA ALA A 182 27.14 -33.25 30.34
C ALA A 182 28.39 -33.25 31.21
N ALA A 183 28.88 -32.07 31.54
CA ALA A 183 30.05 -31.88 32.40
C ALA A 183 29.81 -32.49 33.78
N GLY A 184 30.83 -33.14 34.34
CA GLY A 184 30.74 -33.80 35.61
C GLY A 184 30.01 -35.13 35.64
N GLY A 185 29.47 -35.61 34.52
CA GLY A 185 28.84 -36.94 34.37
C GLY A 185 27.54 -37.13 35.17
N ASN A 186 26.90 -36.04 35.63
CA ASN A 186 25.61 -36.11 36.33
C ASN A 186 24.48 -36.15 35.30
N PRO A 187 23.66 -37.23 35.27
CA PRO A 187 22.58 -37.38 34.28
C PRO A 187 21.43 -36.36 34.42
N ALA A 188 21.34 -35.67 35.56
CA ALA A 188 20.34 -34.65 35.83
C ALA A 188 20.87 -33.23 35.63
N VAL A 189 21.95 -33.04 34.92
CA VAL A 189 22.59 -31.73 34.70
C VAL A 189 23.05 -31.59 33.25
N GLY A 190 22.76 -30.47 32.66
CA GLY A 190 23.39 -30.03 31.42
C GLY A 190 22.52 -29.90 30.22
N ASN A 191 23.09 -29.24 29.22
CA ASN A 191 22.52 -28.87 27.94
C ASN A 191 21.34 -27.88 28.09
N PHE A 192 21.66 -26.59 28.23
CA PHE A 192 20.66 -25.51 28.13
C PHE A 192 20.29 -25.23 26.68
N LEU A 193 19.00 -24.97 26.45
CA LEU A 193 18.40 -24.70 25.16
C LEU A 193 17.56 -23.44 25.22
N ASP A 194 17.66 -22.58 24.19
CA ASP A 194 16.89 -21.36 24.09
C ASP A 194 16.75 -20.89 22.62
N GLY A 195 15.87 -19.95 22.36
CA GLY A 195 15.75 -19.25 21.07
C GLY A 195 15.54 -20.18 19.88
N ILE A 196 14.73 -21.25 20.05
CA ILE A 196 14.56 -22.28 19.05
C ILE A 196 13.50 -21.87 18.04
N ILE A 197 13.87 -21.88 16.78
CA ILE A 197 12.96 -21.71 15.63
C ILE A 197 13.09 -22.95 14.77
N PHE A 198 11.97 -23.52 14.35
CA PHE A 198 11.90 -24.55 13.31
C PHE A 198 10.60 -24.36 12.56
N GLY A 199 10.69 -24.07 11.26
CA GLY A 199 9.49 -23.80 10.48
C GLY A 199 9.76 -23.43 9.04
N THR A 200 8.68 -23.15 8.34
CA THR A 200 8.73 -22.58 6.99
C THR A 200 9.33 -21.19 7.00
N ALA A 201 9.83 -20.73 5.84
CA ALA A 201 10.27 -19.35 5.67
C ALA A 201 9.20 -18.33 6.12
N PRO A 202 9.58 -17.11 6.46
CA PRO A 202 8.61 -16.04 6.66
C PRO A 202 7.82 -15.79 5.36
N CYS A 203 6.56 -15.39 5.52
CA CYS A 203 5.69 -15.03 4.41
C CYS A 203 4.78 -13.88 4.82
N VAL A 204 5.19 -12.66 4.49
CA VAL A 204 4.42 -11.47 4.83
C VAL A 204 3.28 -11.29 3.83
N VAL A 205 2.06 -11.22 4.35
CA VAL A 205 0.85 -10.92 3.59
C VAL A 205 0.43 -9.51 3.90
N LEU A 206 0.23 -8.70 2.86
CA LEU A 206 -0.25 -7.32 2.97
C LEU A 206 -1.72 -7.24 2.58
N THR A 207 -2.53 -6.58 3.42
CA THR A 207 -3.92 -6.24 3.09
C THR A 207 -4.09 -4.73 3.16
N LYS A 208 -4.56 -4.13 2.05
CA LYS A 208 -4.74 -2.67 1.91
C LYS A 208 -6.22 -2.31 1.80
N THR A 209 -6.60 -1.21 2.45
CA THR A 209 -7.94 -0.62 2.36
C THR A 209 -7.83 0.88 2.12
N ALA A 210 -8.82 1.45 1.41
CA ALA A 210 -9.01 2.89 1.20
C ALA A 210 -10.29 3.35 1.90
N ILE A 211 -10.27 4.49 2.57
CA ILE A 211 -11.38 5.07 3.31
C ILE A 211 -11.51 6.56 2.90
N PRO A 212 -12.69 7.03 2.48
CA PRO A 212 -13.96 6.29 2.39
C PRO A 212 -13.96 5.23 1.29
N GLU A 213 -14.88 4.27 1.39
CA GLU A 213 -15.23 3.39 0.29
C GLU A 213 -16.19 4.13 -0.66
N GLY A 214 -16.02 3.98 -1.97
CA GLY A 214 -16.84 4.58 -3.00
C GLY A 214 -16.26 5.86 -3.60
N GLU A 215 -17.14 6.62 -4.31
CA GLU A 215 -16.74 7.82 -5.04
C GLU A 215 -16.38 8.98 -4.10
N VAL A 216 -15.32 9.70 -4.45
CA VAL A 216 -14.84 10.91 -3.74
C VAL A 216 -14.82 12.10 -4.68
N GLU A 217 -14.68 13.31 -4.12
CA GLU A 217 -14.58 14.57 -4.88
C GLU A 217 -13.16 15.15 -4.81
N VAL A 218 -12.84 16.06 -5.70
CA VAL A 218 -11.60 16.85 -5.64
C VAL A 218 -11.55 17.61 -4.33
N GLY A 219 -10.43 17.52 -3.61
CA GLY A 219 -10.23 18.11 -2.27
C GLY A 219 -10.49 17.14 -1.12
N ASP A 220 -11.17 16.03 -1.36
CA ASP A 220 -11.38 15.00 -0.36
C ASP A 220 -10.06 14.31 0.04
N VAL A 221 -10.11 13.67 1.20
CA VAL A 221 -8.96 12.93 1.76
C VAL A 221 -9.27 11.44 1.74
N ILE A 222 -8.40 10.69 1.08
CA ILE A 222 -8.40 9.21 1.12
C ILE A 222 -7.41 8.78 2.20
N THR A 223 -7.86 7.94 3.12
CA THR A 223 -7.02 7.30 4.14
C THR A 223 -6.71 5.88 3.71
N TYR A 224 -5.44 5.58 3.53
CA TYR A 224 -4.97 4.21 3.27
C TYR A 224 -4.55 3.54 4.57
N ARG A 225 -4.97 2.29 4.75
CA ARG A 225 -4.49 1.40 5.80
C ARG A 225 -3.90 0.16 5.18
N VAL A 226 -2.72 -0.23 5.67
CA VAL A 226 -2.04 -1.45 5.25
C VAL A 226 -1.73 -2.28 6.48
N ASN A 227 -2.30 -3.49 6.52
CA ASN A 227 -1.97 -4.48 7.54
C ASN A 227 -0.95 -5.47 6.97
N ALA A 228 0.13 -5.68 7.69
CA ALA A 228 1.17 -6.67 7.38
C ALA A 228 1.12 -7.80 8.42
N LYS A 229 0.94 -9.04 7.97
CA LYS A 229 0.95 -10.26 8.79
C LYS A 229 1.97 -11.24 8.26
N ASN A 230 2.73 -11.86 9.14
CA ASN A 230 3.63 -12.94 8.76
C ASN A 230 2.93 -14.30 8.95
N GLU A 231 2.46 -14.88 7.87
CA GLU A 231 1.80 -16.18 7.84
C GLU A 231 2.78 -17.36 7.67
N GLY A 232 4.08 -17.08 7.59
CA GLY A 232 5.14 -18.08 7.61
C GLY A 232 5.43 -18.63 9.00
N GLY A 233 6.30 -19.63 9.08
CA GLY A 233 6.70 -20.25 10.34
C GLY A 233 7.87 -19.54 11.03
N ALA A 234 8.76 -18.93 10.26
CA ALA A 234 9.88 -18.14 10.77
C ALA A 234 9.50 -16.65 10.88
N PRO A 235 10.14 -15.86 11.75
CA PRO A 235 9.96 -14.41 11.77
C PRO A 235 10.48 -13.77 10.48
N ALA A 236 9.87 -12.67 10.07
CA ALA A 236 10.35 -11.80 9.00
C ALA A 236 11.19 -10.69 9.62
N ASP A 237 12.47 -10.64 9.29
CA ASP A 237 13.40 -9.63 9.78
C ASP A 237 13.53 -8.48 8.77
N ASN A 238 13.98 -7.31 9.21
CA ASN A 238 14.19 -6.11 8.38
C ASN A 238 12.95 -5.69 7.58
N LEU A 239 11.76 -5.77 8.17
CA LEU A 239 10.51 -5.46 7.46
C LEU A 239 10.43 -3.98 7.10
N LEU A 240 10.44 -3.70 5.81
CA LEU A 240 10.25 -2.38 5.21
C LEU A 240 8.97 -2.39 4.37
N LEU A 241 8.02 -1.50 4.68
CA LEU A 241 6.82 -1.29 3.89
C LEU A 241 6.93 0.04 3.16
N THR A 242 6.58 0.04 1.88
CA THR A 242 6.59 1.23 1.03
C THR A 242 5.28 1.35 0.27
N ASP A 243 4.88 2.61 -0.01
CA ASP A 243 3.66 2.89 -0.75
C ASP A 243 3.82 4.19 -1.54
N ASP A 244 3.65 4.13 -2.85
CA ASP A 244 3.77 5.29 -3.71
C ASP A 244 2.50 6.15 -3.61
N ILE A 245 2.65 7.48 -3.53
CA ILE A 245 1.49 8.38 -3.58
C ILE A 245 0.87 8.29 -4.97
N PRO A 246 -0.40 7.88 -5.08
CA PRO A 246 -1.02 7.64 -6.37
C PRO A 246 -1.18 8.91 -7.20
N ALA A 247 -1.09 8.76 -8.52
CA ALA A 247 -1.28 9.86 -9.46
C ALA A 247 -2.66 10.51 -9.28
N GLY A 248 -2.70 11.84 -9.35
CA GLY A 248 -3.94 12.61 -9.11
C GLY A 248 -4.22 12.89 -7.65
N THR A 249 -3.27 12.58 -6.76
CA THR A 249 -3.34 12.92 -5.33
C THR A 249 -2.06 13.56 -4.83
N SER A 250 -2.13 14.17 -3.65
CA SER A 250 -0.97 14.66 -2.91
C SER A 250 -0.94 14.08 -1.50
N TYR A 251 0.26 13.86 -0.96
CA TYR A 251 0.43 13.42 0.42
C TYR A 251 -0.10 14.45 1.42
N VAL A 252 -0.79 14.00 2.48
CA VAL A 252 -1.24 14.87 3.58
C VAL A 252 -0.18 14.85 4.68
N PRO A 253 0.56 15.96 4.89
CA PRO A 253 1.61 16.02 5.90
C PRO A 253 1.13 15.70 7.32
N GLY A 254 1.98 15.02 8.11
CA GLY A 254 1.68 14.60 9.48
C GLY A 254 0.67 13.46 9.59
N SER A 255 0.43 12.72 8.52
CA SER A 255 -0.57 11.66 8.50
C SER A 255 -0.01 10.25 8.73
N LEU A 256 1.31 10.09 8.83
CA LEU A 256 1.94 8.79 9.05
C LEU A 256 1.64 8.25 10.45
N ARG A 257 1.17 7.01 10.54
CA ARG A 257 0.87 6.35 11.81
C ARG A 257 1.12 4.85 11.74
N VAL A 258 1.60 4.28 12.84
CA VAL A 258 1.46 2.85 13.12
C VAL A 258 0.24 2.72 14.04
N ILE A 259 -0.84 2.10 13.54
CA ILE A 259 -2.12 2.01 14.28
C ILE A 259 -2.05 0.87 15.28
N ASP A 260 -1.47 -0.26 14.87
CA ASP A 260 -1.37 -1.48 15.66
C ASP A 260 -0.01 -2.14 15.45
N GLY A 261 0.47 -2.83 16.48
CA GLY A 261 1.77 -3.48 16.50
C GLY A 261 2.85 -2.71 17.27
N PRO A 262 4.11 -3.17 17.20
CA PRO A 262 5.24 -2.52 17.87
C PRO A 262 5.38 -1.05 17.42
N ASN A 263 5.70 -0.19 18.40
CA ASN A 263 5.92 1.25 18.20
C ASN A 263 4.69 1.99 17.65
N SER A 264 3.47 1.59 18.03
CA SER A 264 2.23 2.27 17.62
C SER A 264 2.23 3.74 18.04
N GLY A 265 1.53 4.57 17.23
CA GLY A 265 1.42 6.03 17.41
C GLY A 265 1.61 6.80 16.12
N GLY A 266 1.49 8.14 16.21
CA GLY A 266 1.82 9.06 15.11
C GLY A 266 3.31 9.03 14.81
N LYS A 267 3.65 9.25 13.54
CA LYS A 267 5.03 9.29 13.05
C LYS A 267 5.32 10.64 12.40
N SER A 268 6.60 11.02 12.42
CA SER A 268 7.10 12.17 11.71
C SER A 268 7.12 11.93 10.19
N ASP A 269 7.12 13.03 9.41
CA ASP A 269 7.35 12.94 7.96
C ASP A 269 8.83 13.01 7.61
N ALA A 270 9.68 13.38 8.59
CA ALA A 270 11.12 13.53 8.38
C ALA A 270 11.83 12.16 8.39
N ALA A 271 12.86 12.04 7.56
CA ALA A 271 13.75 10.88 7.62
C ALA A 271 14.65 10.94 8.87
N ASP A 272 15.07 9.79 9.36
CA ASP A 272 16.11 9.59 10.39
C ASP A 272 15.74 9.99 11.84
N ASP A 273 14.48 10.34 12.14
CA ASP A 273 14.06 10.69 13.50
C ASP A 273 13.16 9.62 14.16
N ASP A 274 12.31 8.94 13.37
CA ASP A 274 11.58 7.75 13.82
C ASP A 274 11.48 6.70 12.69
N GLN A 275 10.67 5.65 12.83
CA GLN A 275 10.63 4.54 11.89
C GLN A 275 9.77 4.78 10.63
N ALA A 276 9.28 5.99 10.37
CA ALA A 276 8.55 6.28 9.15
C ALA A 276 8.92 7.65 8.59
N TYR A 277 8.76 7.83 7.30
CA TYR A 277 8.96 9.13 6.65
C TYR A 277 8.25 9.21 5.31
N PHE A 278 8.07 10.42 4.82
CA PHE A 278 7.64 10.70 3.46
C PHE A 278 8.83 11.15 2.62
N ASP A 279 9.18 10.36 1.62
CA ASP A 279 10.20 10.71 0.63
C ASP A 279 9.56 11.57 -0.48
N ALA A 280 9.81 12.87 -0.43
CA ALA A 280 9.27 13.82 -1.40
C ALA A 280 9.96 13.73 -2.78
N GLU A 281 11.16 13.14 -2.88
CA GLU A 281 11.87 13.00 -4.16
C GLU A 281 11.23 11.88 -4.99
N THR A 282 10.87 10.78 -4.34
CA THR A 282 10.22 9.62 -4.99
C THR A 282 8.70 9.66 -4.91
N GLY A 283 8.11 10.52 -4.07
CA GLY A 283 6.67 10.56 -3.81
C GLY A 283 6.17 9.32 -3.08
N ARG A 284 6.91 8.83 -2.09
CA ARG A 284 6.69 7.56 -1.43
C ARG A 284 6.63 7.70 0.09
N VAL A 285 5.72 6.99 0.75
CA VAL A 285 5.78 6.77 2.19
C VAL A 285 6.56 5.50 2.50
N VAL A 286 7.36 5.55 3.55
CA VAL A 286 8.24 4.46 3.99
C VAL A 286 8.00 4.19 5.47
N PHE A 287 7.88 2.90 5.84
CA PHE A 287 7.73 2.45 7.22
C PHE A 287 8.69 1.31 7.50
N HIS A 288 9.57 1.48 8.48
CA HIS A 288 10.33 0.42 9.10
C HIS A 288 9.48 -0.22 10.20
N LEU A 289 9.08 -1.48 10.03
CA LEU A 289 8.05 -2.13 10.86
C LEU A 289 8.63 -3.32 11.64
N GLY A 290 7.90 -3.71 12.69
CA GLY A 290 8.26 -4.84 13.52
C GLY A 290 8.95 -4.45 14.82
N ASP A 291 9.18 -5.45 15.67
CA ASP A 291 9.88 -5.26 16.96
C ASP A 291 11.34 -4.89 16.74
N GLY A 292 11.83 -3.91 17.49
CA GLY A 292 13.18 -3.37 17.31
C GLY A 292 13.40 -2.49 16.09
N ALA A 293 12.35 -2.11 15.33
CA ALA A 293 12.48 -1.18 14.20
C ALA A 293 13.00 0.19 14.63
N THR A 294 13.89 0.75 13.81
CA THR A 294 14.52 2.08 14.00
C THR A 294 14.23 2.98 12.81
N ALA A 295 14.75 4.20 12.82
CA ALA A 295 14.66 5.12 11.68
C ALA A 295 15.39 4.62 10.42
N GLN A 296 16.39 3.74 10.56
CA GLN A 296 17.23 3.29 9.45
C GLN A 296 17.00 1.82 9.07
N GLN A 297 16.33 1.05 9.91
CA GLN A 297 16.24 -0.40 9.72
C GLN A 297 14.88 -0.95 10.16
N GLY A 298 14.30 -1.83 9.36
CA GLY A 298 13.14 -2.63 9.73
C GLY A 298 13.43 -3.55 10.91
N GLY A 299 12.43 -3.81 11.72
CA GLY A 299 12.47 -4.74 12.83
C GLY A 299 12.00 -6.14 12.43
N ARG A 300 11.65 -6.92 13.45
CA ARG A 300 11.16 -8.29 13.33
C ARG A 300 9.65 -8.36 13.39
N LEU A 301 9.03 -8.92 12.38
CA LEU A 301 7.61 -9.30 12.41
C LEU A 301 7.49 -10.79 12.75
N ALA A 302 7.01 -11.06 13.95
CA ALA A 302 6.79 -12.43 14.41
C ALA A 302 5.75 -13.15 13.55
N SER A 303 5.78 -14.50 13.58
CA SER A 303 4.73 -15.33 12.96
C SER A 303 3.37 -15.01 13.58
N THR A 304 2.28 -15.17 12.81
CA THR A 304 0.91 -15.01 13.33
C THR A 304 0.54 -15.98 14.45
N THR A 305 1.37 -16.97 14.72
CA THR A 305 1.25 -17.81 15.95
C THR A 305 1.51 -16.99 17.19
N ASP A 306 2.51 -16.10 17.15
CA ASP A 306 2.97 -15.32 18.30
C ASP A 306 2.40 -13.89 18.27
N ALA A 307 2.11 -13.37 17.06
CA ALA A 307 1.53 -12.05 16.83
C ALA A 307 0.37 -12.10 15.83
N PRO A 308 -0.82 -12.58 16.20
CA PRO A 308 -1.94 -12.82 15.26
C PRO A 308 -2.48 -11.54 14.59
N GLY A 309 -2.31 -10.38 15.22
CA GLY A 309 -2.74 -9.08 14.67
C GLY A 309 -1.81 -8.55 13.56
N GLY A 310 -0.54 -8.91 13.60
CA GLY A 310 0.49 -8.32 12.76
C GLY A 310 0.77 -6.86 13.13
N THR A 311 1.05 -6.02 12.12
CA THR A 311 1.22 -4.57 12.28
C THR A 311 0.41 -3.81 11.24
N THR A 312 -0.18 -2.67 11.62
CA THR A 312 -1.04 -1.88 10.73
C THR A 312 -0.53 -0.44 10.67
N VAL A 313 -0.35 0.07 9.46
CA VAL A 313 0.01 1.46 9.20
C VAL A 313 -1.12 2.22 8.53
N GLU A 314 -1.09 3.55 8.68
CA GLU A 314 -2.03 4.47 8.06
C GLU A 314 -1.29 5.70 7.54
N PHE A 315 -1.70 6.18 6.36
CA PHE A 315 -1.34 7.49 5.82
C PHE A 315 -2.49 8.04 4.99
N ARG A 316 -2.43 9.33 4.67
CA ARG A 316 -3.50 10.03 3.96
C ARG A 316 -3.00 10.76 2.73
N VAL A 317 -3.86 10.80 1.72
CA VAL A 317 -3.65 11.58 0.50
C VAL A 317 -4.88 12.47 0.25
N ARG A 318 -4.66 13.63 -0.39
CA ARG A 318 -5.71 14.53 -0.84
C ARG A 318 -5.90 14.36 -2.34
N VAL A 319 -7.14 14.26 -2.79
CA VAL A 319 -7.50 14.21 -4.20
C VAL A 319 -7.28 15.58 -4.84
N GLU A 320 -6.43 15.62 -5.85
CA GLU A 320 -6.11 16.84 -6.61
C GLU A 320 -7.00 16.96 -7.84
N ARG A 321 -7.08 18.17 -8.44
CA ARG A 321 -7.82 18.42 -9.67
C ARG A 321 -7.44 17.46 -10.82
N ALA A 322 -6.18 17.04 -10.88
CA ALA A 322 -5.69 16.07 -11.87
C ALA A 322 -6.27 14.66 -11.70
N GLY A 323 -6.86 14.35 -10.54
CA GLY A 323 -7.56 13.10 -10.25
C GLY A 323 -9.02 13.06 -10.69
N ALA A 324 -9.62 14.22 -11.01
CA ALA A 324 -11.03 14.32 -11.36
C ALA A 324 -11.41 13.37 -12.51
N GLY A 325 -12.50 12.63 -12.36
CA GLY A 325 -13.02 11.69 -13.35
C GLY A 325 -12.14 10.47 -13.60
N ARG A 326 -11.17 10.21 -12.74
CA ARG A 326 -10.26 9.05 -12.78
C ARG A 326 -10.57 8.08 -11.65
N GLU A 327 -10.04 6.91 -11.76
CA GLU A 327 -9.93 5.95 -10.65
C GLU A 327 -8.55 6.08 -10.04
N ILE A 328 -8.49 6.33 -8.74
CA ILE A 328 -7.24 6.40 -7.97
C ILE A 328 -6.90 4.99 -7.53
N GLU A 329 -5.96 4.37 -8.23
CA GLU A 329 -5.44 3.04 -7.89
C GLU A 329 -4.23 3.17 -6.99
N ASN A 330 -4.16 2.31 -5.95
CA ASN A 330 -3.02 2.29 -5.05
C ASN A 330 -2.71 0.87 -4.53
N GLN A 331 -1.41 0.53 -4.42
CA GLN A 331 -0.91 -0.75 -3.97
C GLN A 331 0.37 -0.56 -3.16
N ALA A 332 0.46 -1.20 -2.00
CA ALA A 332 1.64 -1.19 -1.15
C ALA A 332 2.58 -2.36 -1.46
N GLY A 333 3.88 -2.15 -1.21
CA GLY A 333 4.91 -3.17 -1.27
C GLY A 333 5.60 -3.36 0.08
N ALA A 334 6.17 -4.54 0.32
CA ALA A 334 7.07 -4.77 1.43
C ALA A 334 8.28 -5.61 1.00
N THR A 335 9.41 -5.34 1.68
CA THR A 335 10.62 -6.17 1.63
C THR A 335 10.95 -6.65 3.02
N TYR A 336 11.48 -7.85 3.16
CA TYR A 336 11.86 -8.45 4.42
C TYR A 336 12.85 -9.59 4.22
N ASP A 337 13.52 -10.02 5.28
CA ASP A 337 14.55 -11.04 5.22
C ASP A 337 14.14 -12.31 5.95
N ASN A 338 14.52 -13.46 5.38
CA ASN A 338 14.65 -14.71 6.11
C ASN A 338 16.12 -14.88 6.51
N THR A 339 16.41 -14.70 7.80
CA THR A 339 17.78 -14.75 8.34
C THR A 339 18.16 -16.12 8.89
N LEU A 340 17.30 -17.14 8.73
CA LEU A 340 17.53 -18.49 9.27
C LEU A 340 18.42 -19.36 8.38
N GLY A 341 18.56 -19.04 7.09
CA GLY A 341 19.42 -19.76 6.17
C GLY A 341 20.92 -19.44 6.35
N SER A 342 21.78 -20.14 5.64
CA SER A 342 23.22 -19.87 5.61
C SER A 342 23.58 -18.50 5.04
N THR A 343 22.71 -17.94 4.21
CA THR A 343 22.69 -16.58 3.69
C THR A 343 21.27 -16.03 3.83
N PRO A 344 21.11 -14.74 4.21
CA PRO A 344 19.77 -14.15 4.24
C PRO A 344 19.10 -14.22 2.86
N ASP A 345 17.83 -14.66 2.83
CA ASP A 345 16.98 -14.59 1.65
C ASP A 345 16.20 -13.26 1.71
N HIS A 346 16.35 -12.41 0.70
CA HIS A 346 15.56 -11.19 0.56
C HIS A 346 14.23 -11.51 -0.12
N LEU A 347 13.14 -11.23 0.56
CA LEU A 347 11.79 -11.56 0.14
C LEU A 347 10.97 -10.29 -0.05
N THR A 348 9.94 -10.39 -0.89
CA THR A 348 9.03 -9.27 -1.17
C THR A 348 7.59 -9.72 -1.13
N SER A 349 6.69 -8.78 -0.84
CA SER A 349 5.26 -8.98 -1.00
C SER A 349 4.58 -7.69 -1.48
N THR A 350 3.40 -7.84 -2.07
CA THR A 350 2.55 -6.72 -2.48
C THR A 350 1.15 -6.91 -1.92
N SER A 351 0.46 -5.80 -1.62
CA SER A 351 -0.93 -5.85 -1.17
C SER A 351 -1.88 -6.13 -2.33
N ASN A 352 -3.17 -6.33 -2.02
CA ASN A 352 -4.21 -6.06 -2.99
C ASN A 352 -4.14 -4.59 -3.44
N ALA A 353 -4.55 -4.31 -4.67
CA ALA A 353 -4.82 -2.95 -5.12
C ALA A 353 -6.12 -2.43 -4.49
N THR A 354 -6.17 -1.13 -4.22
CA THR A 354 -7.40 -0.38 -3.94
C THR A 354 -7.69 0.53 -5.11
N ALA A 355 -8.97 0.73 -5.44
CA ALA A 355 -9.43 1.60 -6.51
C ALA A 355 -10.52 2.52 -5.93
N THR A 356 -10.33 3.83 -6.04
CA THR A 356 -11.26 4.85 -5.55
C THR A 356 -11.67 5.74 -6.71
N PRO A 357 -12.93 5.69 -7.16
CA PRO A 357 -13.41 6.55 -8.24
C PRO A 357 -13.50 8.00 -7.77
N VAL A 358 -13.16 8.94 -8.64
CA VAL A 358 -13.26 10.38 -8.37
C VAL A 358 -14.31 10.98 -9.30
N LYS A 359 -15.22 11.77 -8.72
CA LYS A 359 -16.25 12.49 -9.45
C LYS A 359 -15.64 13.37 -10.55
N ARG A 360 -16.29 13.41 -11.69
CA ARG A 360 -15.90 14.30 -12.81
C ARG A 360 -16.15 15.74 -12.44
N VAL A 361 -15.27 16.63 -12.86
CA VAL A 361 -15.39 18.08 -12.67
C VAL A 361 -15.42 18.76 -14.04
N VAL A 362 -16.50 19.47 -14.32
CA VAL A 362 -16.68 20.30 -15.51
C VAL A 362 -16.92 21.75 -15.07
N GLU A 363 -16.21 22.67 -15.68
CA GLU A 363 -16.37 24.10 -15.46
C GLU A 363 -16.67 24.77 -16.81
N LEU A 364 -17.85 25.34 -16.92
CA LEU A 364 -18.23 26.10 -18.14
C LEU A 364 -18.03 27.58 -17.90
N THR A 365 -17.51 28.25 -18.94
CA THR A 365 -17.50 29.71 -19.04
C THR A 365 -18.37 30.12 -20.22
N VAL A 366 -19.26 31.09 -20.01
CA VAL A 366 -20.07 31.69 -21.05
C VAL A 366 -19.67 33.16 -21.22
N VAL A 367 -19.48 33.60 -22.47
CA VAL A 367 -19.23 35.01 -22.78
C VAL A 367 -20.22 35.43 -23.85
N LYS A 368 -20.99 36.51 -23.58
CA LYS A 368 -21.98 37.06 -24.49
C LYS A 368 -21.63 38.49 -24.90
N ALA A 369 -21.63 38.77 -26.17
CA ALA A 369 -21.35 40.09 -26.73
C ALA A 369 -22.34 40.49 -27.84
N ALA A 370 -22.50 41.75 -28.09
CA ALA A 370 -23.21 42.29 -29.25
C ALA A 370 -22.26 43.08 -30.13
N ASP A 371 -22.48 43.09 -31.45
CA ASP A 371 -21.69 43.85 -32.42
C ASP A 371 -21.81 45.36 -32.18
N ARG A 372 -22.88 45.82 -31.49
CA ARG A 372 -23.14 47.20 -31.10
C ARG A 372 -23.94 47.31 -29.81
N THR A 373 -23.72 48.34 -29.06
CA THR A 373 -24.46 48.68 -27.83
C THR A 373 -25.65 49.60 -28.06
N LYS A 374 -25.85 50.12 -29.27
CA LYS A 374 -26.94 51.02 -29.65
C LYS A 374 -27.44 50.68 -31.06
N ALA A 375 -28.76 50.58 -31.23
CA ALA A 375 -29.39 50.31 -32.53
C ALA A 375 -30.71 51.06 -32.62
N ALA A 376 -31.16 51.41 -33.84
CA ALA A 376 -32.51 51.95 -34.06
C ALA A 376 -33.53 50.85 -34.35
N VAL A 377 -34.81 51.10 -34.03
CA VAL A 377 -35.91 50.21 -34.46
C VAL A 377 -35.85 50.03 -35.98
N GLY A 378 -35.83 48.75 -36.42
CA GLY A 378 -35.67 48.35 -37.81
C GLY A 378 -34.25 47.85 -38.15
N GLU A 379 -33.25 48.23 -37.41
CA GLU A 379 -31.87 47.75 -37.59
C GLU A 379 -31.66 46.35 -37.03
N ALA A 380 -30.67 45.65 -37.56
CA ALA A 380 -30.23 44.33 -37.06
C ALA A 380 -29.09 44.50 -36.05
N VAL A 381 -29.06 43.58 -35.05
CA VAL A 381 -28.01 43.42 -34.09
C VAL A 381 -27.53 41.97 -34.13
N THR A 382 -26.21 41.80 -34.12
CA THR A 382 -25.58 40.48 -34.06
C THR A 382 -25.11 40.20 -32.65
N TYR A 383 -25.58 39.13 -32.04
CA TYR A 383 -25.09 38.61 -30.76
C TYR A 383 -24.14 37.45 -31.02
N HIS A 384 -23.07 37.42 -30.23
CA HIS A 384 -22.09 36.36 -30.19
C HIS A 384 -22.10 35.75 -28.81
N VAL A 385 -22.28 34.43 -28.70
CA VAL A 385 -22.18 33.66 -27.47
C VAL A 385 -21.07 32.66 -27.66
N ALA A 386 -20.10 32.68 -26.75
CA ALA A 386 -19.06 31.67 -26.68
C ALA A 386 -19.23 30.87 -25.38
N VAL A 387 -19.23 29.55 -25.48
CA VAL A 387 -19.19 28.64 -24.35
C VAL A 387 -17.88 27.85 -24.39
N THR A 388 -17.15 27.84 -23.27
CA THR A 388 -15.84 27.17 -23.13
C THR A 388 -15.91 26.16 -21.99
N ASN A 389 -15.33 24.97 -22.15
CA ASN A 389 -15.12 24.01 -21.09
C ASN A 389 -13.71 24.19 -20.52
N ASP A 390 -13.58 24.87 -19.37
CA ASP A 390 -12.34 25.13 -18.64
C ASP A 390 -12.05 24.04 -17.55
N GLY A 391 -12.92 23.03 -17.47
CA GLY A 391 -12.81 21.95 -16.51
C GLY A 391 -11.71 20.96 -16.83
N PRO A 392 -11.32 20.09 -15.87
CA PRO A 392 -10.34 19.02 -16.11
C PRO A 392 -10.93 17.83 -16.86
N ASN A 393 -12.26 17.75 -17.01
CA ASN A 393 -12.95 16.66 -17.71
C ASN A 393 -13.79 17.17 -18.88
N ASP A 394 -13.97 16.32 -19.88
CA ASP A 394 -14.91 16.57 -20.98
C ASP A 394 -16.34 16.72 -20.45
N ALA A 395 -17.07 17.66 -20.98
CA ALA A 395 -18.46 17.91 -20.62
C ALA A 395 -19.42 17.12 -21.52
N THR A 396 -20.55 16.65 -20.95
CA THR A 396 -21.60 15.99 -21.69
C THR A 396 -22.92 16.73 -21.55
N GLY A 397 -23.74 16.68 -22.63
CA GLY A 397 -25.06 17.32 -22.63
C GLY A 397 -25.01 18.83 -22.40
N VAL A 398 -24.00 19.51 -22.96
CA VAL A 398 -23.88 20.96 -22.86
C VAL A 398 -25.00 21.62 -23.62
N THR A 399 -25.74 22.49 -22.95
CA THR A 399 -26.79 23.30 -23.51
C THR A 399 -26.63 24.76 -23.13
N VAL A 400 -27.00 25.67 -24.02
CA VAL A 400 -27.05 27.10 -23.76
C VAL A 400 -28.45 27.62 -24.05
N PHE A 401 -29.09 28.20 -23.03
CA PHE A 401 -30.38 28.87 -23.20
C PHE A 401 -30.16 30.35 -23.47
N ASP A 402 -30.60 30.81 -24.65
CA ASP A 402 -30.49 32.19 -25.13
C ASP A 402 -31.82 32.59 -25.83
N GLN A 403 -32.80 32.94 -25.00
CA GLN A 403 -34.10 33.42 -25.51
C GLN A 403 -34.02 34.91 -25.77
N LEU A 404 -34.24 35.32 -27.01
CA LEU A 404 -34.30 36.75 -27.38
C LEU A 404 -35.39 37.48 -26.56
N PRO A 405 -35.06 38.63 -25.93
CA PRO A 405 -36.04 39.37 -25.15
C PRO A 405 -37.12 40.03 -26.06
N GLU A 406 -38.21 40.46 -25.41
CA GLU A 406 -39.21 41.31 -26.08
C GLU A 406 -38.55 42.54 -26.67
N GLY A 407 -38.94 42.92 -27.91
CA GLY A 407 -38.29 43.99 -28.65
C GLY A 407 -37.21 43.54 -29.61
N LEU A 408 -36.92 42.26 -29.68
CA LEU A 408 -36.08 41.61 -30.69
C LEU A 408 -36.87 40.55 -31.46
N THR A 409 -36.65 40.45 -32.77
CA THR A 409 -37.18 39.38 -33.61
C THR A 409 -36.05 38.62 -34.25
N PHE A 410 -36.05 37.29 -34.10
CA PHE A 410 -35.05 36.40 -34.70
C PHE A 410 -35.02 36.51 -36.22
N LEU A 411 -33.83 36.56 -36.81
CA LEU A 411 -33.60 36.52 -38.24
C LEU A 411 -32.87 35.26 -38.69
N SER A 412 -31.74 34.97 -38.05
CA SER A 412 -30.95 33.77 -38.38
C SER A 412 -30.00 33.44 -37.23
N ALA A 413 -29.53 32.17 -37.20
CA ALA A 413 -28.47 31.71 -36.28
C ALA A 413 -27.47 30.83 -37.06
N THR A 414 -26.21 30.89 -36.59
CA THR A 414 -25.17 29.94 -36.97
C THR A 414 -24.38 29.53 -35.76
N SER A 415 -24.04 28.24 -35.67
CA SER A 415 -23.24 27.70 -34.57
C SER A 415 -22.06 26.91 -35.10
N THR A 416 -20.98 26.83 -34.31
CA THR A 416 -19.80 26.01 -34.63
C THR A 416 -20.00 24.54 -34.22
N ALA A 417 -20.96 24.25 -33.34
CA ALA A 417 -21.36 22.91 -32.94
C ALA A 417 -22.86 22.88 -32.62
N GLY A 418 -23.48 21.73 -32.82
CA GLY A 418 -24.89 21.51 -32.52
C GLY A 418 -25.87 22.40 -33.29
N GLY A 419 -27.05 22.64 -32.70
CA GLY A 419 -28.13 23.40 -33.33
C GLY A 419 -28.84 24.32 -32.34
N TYR A 420 -29.25 25.52 -32.83
CA TYR A 420 -30.05 26.48 -32.07
C TYR A 420 -31.52 26.44 -32.56
N ASP A 421 -32.43 26.26 -31.61
CA ASP A 421 -33.87 26.34 -31.86
C ASP A 421 -34.40 27.72 -31.44
N PRO A 422 -34.80 28.57 -32.40
CA PRO A 422 -35.27 29.92 -32.11
C PRO A 422 -36.65 29.97 -31.42
N ALA A 423 -37.42 28.87 -31.44
CA ALA A 423 -38.71 28.81 -30.78
C ALA A 423 -38.57 28.64 -29.25
N THR A 424 -37.56 27.91 -28.85
CA THR A 424 -37.27 27.63 -27.41
C THR A 424 -36.14 28.47 -26.88
N GLY A 425 -35.28 29.03 -27.74
CA GLY A 425 -34.04 29.70 -27.33
C GLY A 425 -32.92 28.72 -26.89
N LEU A 426 -33.08 27.45 -27.17
CA LEU A 426 -32.12 26.42 -26.75
C LEU A 426 -31.07 26.19 -27.84
N TRP A 427 -29.80 26.33 -27.52
CA TRP A 427 -28.66 25.84 -28.29
C TRP A 427 -28.14 24.53 -27.66
N ASP A 428 -28.38 23.42 -28.34
CA ASP A 428 -27.87 22.11 -27.99
C ASP A 428 -26.44 21.98 -28.56
N VAL A 429 -25.44 22.10 -27.71
CA VAL A 429 -24.02 22.02 -28.08
C VAL A 429 -23.55 20.57 -28.12
N GLY A 430 -24.07 19.73 -27.21
CA GLY A 430 -23.69 18.33 -27.05
C GLY A 430 -22.49 18.09 -26.14
N ALA A 431 -21.54 17.26 -26.60
CA ALA A 431 -20.30 17.02 -25.84
C ALA A 431 -19.25 18.09 -26.14
N MET A 432 -18.45 18.46 -25.15
CA MET A 432 -17.33 19.41 -25.27
C MET A 432 -16.08 18.86 -24.63
N ASP A 433 -15.00 18.70 -25.40
CA ASP A 433 -13.69 18.34 -24.89
C ASP A 433 -13.12 19.47 -24.00
N VAL A 434 -12.22 19.09 -23.07
CA VAL A 434 -11.49 20.07 -22.24
C VAL A 434 -10.80 21.12 -23.11
N GLY A 435 -10.94 22.40 -22.73
CA GLY A 435 -10.30 23.53 -23.41
C GLY A 435 -10.95 23.91 -24.72
N THR A 436 -12.05 23.27 -25.17
CA THR A 436 -12.74 23.65 -26.39
C THR A 436 -13.70 24.80 -26.16
N THR A 437 -13.85 25.64 -27.19
CA THR A 437 -14.82 26.72 -27.23
C THR A 437 -15.73 26.56 -28.46
N HIS A 438 -17.03 26.59 -28.21
CA HIS A 438 -18.03 26.68 -29.29
C HIS A 438 -18.73 28.02 -29.27
N THR A 439 -19.15 28.48 -30.46
CA THR A 439 -19.78 29.81 -30.64
C THR A 439 -21.11 29.70 -31.31
N LEU A 440 -22.05 30.53 -30.86
CA LEU A 440 -23.33 30.79 -31.49
C LEU A 440 -23.38 32.25 -31.92
N THR A 441 -23.74 32.52 -33.16
CA THR A 441 -23.99 33.85 -33.70
C THR A 441 -25.47 33.97 -33.99
N LEU A 442 -26.16 34.92 -33.31
CA LEU A 442 -27.58 35.24 -33.52
C LEU A 442 -27.74 36.57 -34.19
N LEU A 443 -28.48 36.62 -35.26
CA LEU A 443 -28.90 37.86 -35.91
C LEU A 443 -30.35 38.13 -35.53
N ALA A 444 -30.60 39.31 -34.93
CA ALA A 444 -31.93 39.74 -34.50
C ALA A 444 -32.27 41.15 -35.01
N LYS A 445 -33.53 41.41 -35.30
CA LYS A 445 -34.03 42.73 -35.68
C LYS A 445 -34.65 43.43 -34.51
N VAL A 446 -34.27 44.68 -34.27
CA VAL A 446 -34.90 45.55 -33.24
C VAL A 446 -36.29 45.93 -33.69
N THR A 447 -37.32 45.66 -32.88
CA THR A 447 -38.72 45.95 -33.13
C THR A 447 -39.36 46.96 -32.21
N GLN A 448 -38.74 47.16 -31.00
CA GLN A 448 -39.21 48.13 -30.00
C GLN A 448 -38.06 48.95 -29.46
N PRO A 449 -38.29 50.23 -29.07
CA PRO A 449 -37.27 51.01 -28.37
C PRO A 449 -37.20 50.63 -26.88
N GLY A 450 -36.02 50.76 -26.30
CA GLY A 450 -35.80 50.49 -24.86
C GLY A 450 -34.44 49.87 -24.60
N SER A 451 -34.22 49.46 -23.34
CA SER A 451 -33.08 48.66 -22.96
C SER A 451 -33.35 47.18 -23.19
N LEU A 452 -32.66 46.57 -24.14
CA LEU A 452 -32.84 45.18 -24.51
C LEU A 452 -31.70 44.35 -23.92
N THR A 453 -31.97 43.68 -22.79
CA THR A 453 -31.04 42.79 -22.15
C THR A 453 -31.22 41.37 -22.70
N ASN A 454 -30.17 40.83 -23.30
CA ASN A 454 -30.15 39.47 -23.78
C ASN A 454 -29.12 38.65 -23.00
N ALA A 455 -29.57 37.56 -22.33
CA ALA A 455 -28.76 36.68 -21.50
C ALA A 455 -28.56 35.30 -22.15
N ALA A 456 -27.41 34.70 -21.94
CA ALA A 456 -27.12 33.33 -22.31
C ALA A 456 -26.72 32.53 -21.05
N THR A 457 -27.34 31.38 -20.83
CA THR A 457 -27.17 30.53 -19.68
C THR A 457 -26.76 29.13 -20.13
N ALA A 458 -25.56 28.67 -19.72
CA ALA A 458 -25.05 27.35 -20.04
C ALA A 458 -25.13 26.38 -18.87
N THR A 459 -25.39 25.10 -19.18
CA THR A 459 -25.36 23.96 -18.25
C THR A 459 -24.77 22.75 -18.96
N ALA A 460 -24.25 21.79 -18.15
CA ALA A 460 -23.88 20.44 -18.57
C ALA A 460 -24.36 19.42 -17.53
N ASN A 461 -24.28 18.13 -17.86
CA ASN A 461 -24.68 17.05 -16.94
C ASN A 461 -23.84 17.03 -15.66
N GLU A 462 -22.57 17.44 -15.75
CA GLU A 462 -21.57 17.38 -14.65
C GLU A 462 -21.45 18.71 -13.88
N THR A 463 -22.16 19.79 -14.28
CA THR A 463 -22.08 21.08 -13.57
C THR A 463 -23.04 21.13 -12.39
N ASP A 464 -22.61 21.71 -11.28
CA ASP A 464 -23.44 21.89 -10.07
C ASP A 464 -24.53 22.99 -10.24
N GLY A 465 -24.41 23.84 -11.29
CA GLY A 465 -25.36 24.90 -11.57
C GLY A 465 -25.08 25.61 -12.88
N PRO A 466 -26.01 26.50 -13.31
CA PRO A 466 -25.88 27.25 -14.54
C PRO A 466 -24.85 28.38 -14.43
N VAL A 467 -24.17 28.69 -15.54
CA VAL A 467 -23.34 29.91 -15.70
C VAL A 467 -24.00 30.81 -16.69
N THR A 468 -24.05 32.13 -16.43
CA THR A 468 -24.79 33.11 -17.22
C THR A 468 -23.96 34.34 -17.54
N ASP A 469 -24.08 34.86 -18.74
CA ASP A 469 -23.58 36.17 -19.14
C ASP A 469 -24.64 36.90 -19.93
N GLU A 470 -24.64 38.23 -19.90
CA GLU A 470 -25.64 39.06 -20.54
C GLU A 470 -25.05 40.30 -21.20
N VAL A 471 -25.75 40.79 -22.22
CA VAL A 471 -25.38 42.04 -22.87
C VAL A 471 -26.63 42.93 -23.08
N VAL A 472 -26.46 44.21 -22.92
CA VAL A 472 -27.51 45.23 -23.09
C VAL A 472 -27.31 46.02 -24.37
N VAL A 473 -28.36 46.12 -25.17
CA VAL A 473 -28.42 46.99 -26.36
C VAL A 473 -29.51 48.03 -26.16
N CYS A 474 -29.12 49.31 -26.25
CA CYS A 474 -30.06 50.45 -26.18
C CYS A 474 -30.73 50.69 -27.53
N ALA A 475 -32.00 50.33 -27.64
CA ALA A 475 -32.80 50.54 -28.84
C ALA A 475 -33.44 51.94 -28.87
N ARG A 476 -33.21 52.69 -29.93
CA ARG A 476 -33.82 53.99 -30.17
C ARG A 476 -35.01 53.89 -31.13
N PRO A 477 -36.00 54.83 -31.03
CA PRO A 477 -37.04 54.93 -32.02
C PRO A 477 -36.45 55.06 -33.44
N ALA A 478 -37.14 54.51 -34.46
CA ALA A 478 -36.76 54.76 -35.85
C ALA A 478 -36.69 56.25 -36.14
N ALA A 479 -35.63 56.67 -36.83
CA ALA A 479 -35.57 58.04 -37.22
C ALA A 479 -36.87 58.39 -38.09
N PRO A 480 -37.57 59.50 -37.81
CA PRO A 480 -38.73 59.86 -38.66
C PRO A 480 -38.24 60.04 -40.11
N CYS A 481 -38.97 59.51 -41.06
CA CYS A 481 -38.71 59.79 -42.46
C CYS A 481 -38.71 61.30 -42.65
N PRO A 482 -37.68 61.92 -43.30
CA PRO A 482 -37.71 63.35 -43.57
C PRO A 482 -38.97 63.70 -44.39
N PRO A 483 -39.78 64.62 -43.84
CA PRO A 483 -40.85 65.16 -44.67
C PRO A 483 -40.20 65.95 -45.83
N HIS A 484 -40.63 65.76 -46.99
CA HIS A 484 -40.28 66.60 -48.16
C HIS A 484 -40.51 68.07 -47.79
N GLY A 485 -39.42 68.80 -47.45
CA GLY A 485 -39.34 70.26 -47.33
C GLY A 485 -39.74 70.90 -45.99
N GLY A 486 -38.74 71.36 -45.21
CA GLY A 486 -38.93 72.37 -44.17
C GLY A 486 -38.35 71.95 -42.78
N GLY A 487 -37.31 72.66 -42.36
CA GLY A 487 -36.80 72.99 -41.04
C GLY A 487 -36.79 71.95 -39.93
N CYS A 488 -35.58 71.48 -39.55
CA CYS A 488 -35.32 70.60 -38.41
C CYS A 488 -35.08 71.40 -37.10
N GLY A 489 -35.91 71.18 -36.11
CA GLY A 489 -35.67 71.55 -34.74
C GLY A 489 -35.34 70.29 -33.89
N CYS A 490 -34.07 70.02 -33.61
CA CYS A 490 -33.65 68.92 -32.71
C CYS A 490 -33.59 69.39 -31.27
N GLY A 491 -34.55 69.01 -30.46
CA GLY A 491 -34.58 69.19 -29.02
C GLY A 491 -35.28 68.05 -28.35
N GLY A 492 -34.55 67.14 -27.81
CA GLY A 492 -35.09 66.02 -27.02
C GLY A 492 -33.97 65.11 -26.52
N GLY A 493 -33.46 65.45 -25.33
CA GLY A 493 -32.46 64.64 -24.64
C GLY A 493 -32.97 63.26 -24.30
N CYS A 494 -32.24 62.20 -24.68
CA CYS A 494 -32.42 60.85 -24.21
C CYS A 494 -31.78 60.77 -22.83
N GLY A 495 -32.62 60.87 -21.79
CA GLY A 495 -32.21 60.44 -20.44
C GLY A 495 -32.51 58.94 -20.28
N GLY A 496 -31.51 58.19 -19.92
CA GLY A 496 -31.65 56.87 -19.35
C GLY A 496 -31.68 55.70 -20.33
N CYS A 497 -30.55 55.31 -20.81
CA CYS A 497 -30.06 53.96 -20.96
C CYS A 497 -28.72 53.90 -20.25
#